data_afa496ceb8ecf64945d52426c505b625
#
_entry.id   afa496ceb8ecf64945d52426c505b625
#
_cell.length_a   1.000
_cell.length_b   1.000
_cell.length_c   1.000
_cell.angle_alpha   90.00
_cell.angle_beta   90.00
_cell.angle_gamma   90.00
#
_symmetry.space_group_name_H-M   'P 1'
#
loop_
_entity.id
_entity.type
_entity.pdbx_description
1 polymer ?
#
loop_
_entity_poly.entity_id
_entity_poly.type
_entity_poly.pdbx_seq_one_letter_code
_entity_poly.pdbx_strand_id
1 'polypeptide(L)'
;DITLLYEKGKGRAVSYVQCMTAGAGARALYSDHVSLSDRQEGRTFSVYVNENNVSVRVVVEPDSPGDFNVNWITLSTADNSRAYRIFCMAVKLLLFNIISCVIYFRKRKFKWIPEVIGIIIIGGIASLGLMEEYILYGHDLIFHLFRIEGLAEGLKAGSFPVRIQPGWFNGWGYPVSVMYGEGLLLFPSVLRILGVSVQNAYKCYIAAINLGTAAAAYYAFLKMSGEKKNALFGSCIYTLFPYRLSCIYVRAAMGEYSAMLFLPLAALGFYYAFEKIRDSRDDDGENGSGYFSKRYLIAPVIGFTGLIQTHVIICFLAAFAIFLFCAVSWKK
;
A
#
# COMPACT_ATOMS: atom_id res chain seq x y z
N ASP A 1 -23.24 -6.50 -5.90
CA ASP A 1 -23.62 -5.62 -4.78
C ASP A 1 -24.83 -6.17 -4.08
N ILE A 2 -24.84 -6.13 -2.78
CA ILE A 2 -25.95 -6.53 -1.93
C ILE A 2 -26.40 -5.30 -1.17
N THR A 3 -27.61 -4.85 -1.41
CA THR A 3 -28.18 -3.70 -0.70
C THR A 3 -29.14 -4.20 0.38
N LEU A 4 -28.85 -3.82 1.60
CA LEU A 4 -29.69 -4.09 2.77
C LEU A 4 -30.50 -2.82 3.05
N LEU A 5 -31.81 -2.90 2.91
CA LEU A 5 -32.74 -1.86 3.34
C LEU A 5 -33.36 -2.28 4.67
N TYR A 6 -33.26 -1.42 5.65
CA TYR A 6 -33.77 -1.67 7.00
C TYR A 6 -34.62 -0.51 7.49
N GLU A 7 -35.53 -0.85 8.38
CA GLU A 7 -36.38 0.14 9.02
C GLU A 7 -35.55 0.95 10.04
N LYS A 8 -35.86 2.24 10.08
CA LYS A 8 -35.23 3.16 11.01
C LYS A 8 -35.60 2.76 12.46
N GLY A 9 -34.77 1.94 13.06
CA GLY A 9 -34.92 1.47 14.44
C GLY A 9 -34.24 2.38 15.46
N LYS A 10 -34.41 2.06 16.73
CA LYS A 10 -33.76 2.78 17.84
C LYS A 10 -32.37 2.24 18.18
N GLY A 11 -31.92 1.20 17.49
CA GLY A 11 -30.72 0.47 17.81
C GLY A 11 -29.60 0.63 16.80
N ARG A 12 -28.48 0.02 17.13
CA ARG A 12 -27.32 -0.13 16.26
C ARG A 12 -27.16 -1.59 15.92
N ALA A 13 -26.67 -1.88 14.74
CA ALA A 13 -26.34 -3.23 14.33
C ALA A 13 -25.04 -3.23 13.53
N VAL A 14 -24.33 -4.33 13.55
CA VAL A 14 -23.23 -4.62 12.63
C VAL A 14 -23.74 -5.59 11.58
N SER A 15 -23.44 -5.34 10.34
CA SER A 15 -23.80 -6.25 9.25
C SER A 15 -22.58 -6.57 8.40
N TYR A 16 -22.50 -7.84 7.99
CA TYR A 16 -21.53 -8.30 7.01
C TYR A 16 -22.17 -9.34 6.09
N VAL A 17 -21.57 -9.52 4.93
CA VAL A 17 -22.00 -10.53 3.97
C VAL A 17 -20.97 -11.63 3.91
N GLN A 18 -21.41 -12.85 4.07
CA GLN A 18 -20.62 -14.05 3.89
C GLN A 18 -21.06 -14.74 2.60
N CYS A 19 -20.12 -14.93 1.67
CA CYS A 19 -20.32 -15.73 0.47
C CYS A 19 -19.57 -17.04 0.61
N MET A 20 -20.25 -18.16 0.42
CA MET A 20 -19.64 -19.49 0.39
C MET A 20 -19.58 -19.98 -1.04
N THR A 21 -18.41 -20.30 -1.55
CA THR A 21 -18.25 -20.95 -2.86
C THR A 21 -18.64 -22.42 -2.77
N ALA A 22 -19.26 -22.96 -3.81
CA ALA A 22 -19.63 -24.38 -3.85
C ALA A 22 -18.50 -25.21 -4.44
N GLY A 23 -18.18 -26.35 -3.83
CA GLY A 23 -17.20 -27.33 -4.38
C GLY A 23 -16.18 -27.85 -3.38
N ALA A 24 -15.29 -28.75 -3.83
CA ALA A 24 -14.23 -29.35 -3.04
C ALA A 24 -13.10 -28.32 -2.79
N GLY A 25 -13.30 -27.42 -1.88
CA GLY A 25 -12.42 -26.28 -1.61
C GLY A 25 -13.23 -25.02 -1.31
N ALA A 26 -14.49 -25.21 -0.89
CA ALA A 26 -15.39 -24.12 -0.52
C ALA A 26 -14.66 -23.10 0.37
N ARG A 27 -14.62 -21.85 -0.07
CA ARG A 27 -14.02 -20.73 0.65
C ARG A 27 -15.10 -19.77 1.09
N ALA A 28 -14.96 -19.28 2.30
CA ALA A 28 -15.77 -18.18 2.79
C ALA A 28 -15.15 -16.85 2.36
N LEU A 29 -15.92 -16.06 1.61
CA LEU A 29 -15.58 -14.68 1.28
C LEU A 29 -16.45 -13.78 2.15
N TYR A 30 -15.87 -12.80 2.79
CA TYR A 30 -16.59 -11.88 3.66
C TYR A 30 -16.58 -10.49 3.07
N SER A 31 -17.70 -9.78 3.22
CA SER A 31 -17.67 -8.32 3.07
C SER A 31 -17.06 -7.70 4.32
N ASP A 32 -16.74 -6.44 4.21
CA ASP A 32 -16.43 -5.62 5.39
C ASP A 32 -17.62 -5.63 6.35
N HIS A 33 -17.31 -5.61 7.65
CA HIS A 33 -18.30 -5.36 8.69
C HIS A 33 -18.68 -3.89 8.64
N VAL A 34 -19.95 -3.60 8.41
CA VAL A 34 -20.43 -2.25 8.30
C VAL A 34 -21.43 -1.97 9.40
N SER A 35 -21.21 -0.89 10.13
CA SER A 35 -22.17 -0.41 11.11
C SER A 35 -23.43 0.10 10.44
N LEU A 36 -24.56 -0.42 10.87
CA LEU A 36 -25.86 0.08 10.51
C LEU A 36 -26.32 1.04 11.61
N SER A 37 -26.66 2.25 11.23
CA SER A 37 -27.10 3.27 12.20
C SER A 37 -28.55 3.64 11.94
N ASP A 38 -29.24 4.09 13.00
CA ASP A 38 -30.60 4.61 12.97
C ASP A 38 -30.83 5.83 12.04
N ARG A 39 -29.75 6.38 11.48
CA ARG A 39 -29.77 7.56 10.60
C ARG A 39 -29.79 7.21 9.10
N GLN A 40 -29.65 5.96 8.75
CA GLN A 40 -29.59 5.52 7.35
C GLN A 40 -30.68 4.48 7.06
N GLU A 41 -31.33 4.59 5.91
CA GLU A 41 -32.40 3.68 5.49
C GLU A 41 -31.90 2.47 4.70
N GLY A 42 -30.60 2.37 4.45
CA GLY A 42 -30.01 1.25 3.74
C GLY A 42 -28.50 1.31 3.62
N ARG A 43 -27.91 0.18 3.37
CA ARG A 43 -26.47 0.03 3.16
C ARG A 43 -26.20 -0.96 2.03
N THR A 44 -25.24 -0.64 1.19
CA THR A 44 -24.80 -1.52 0.10
C THR A 44 -23.45 -2.11 0.44
N PHE A 45 -23.36 -3.43 0.31
CA PHE A 45 -22.14 -4.21 0.46
C PHE A 45 -21.70 -4.70 -0.91
N SER A 46 -20.43 -4.59 -1.22
CA SER A 46 -19.86 -5.13 -2.44
C SER A 46 -18.98 -6.32 -2.08
N VAL A 47 -19.36 -7.50 -2.55
CA VAL A 47 -18.54 -8.71 -2.44
C VAL A 47 -18.23 -9.18 -3.85
N TYR A 48 -16.96 -9.36 -4.14
CA TYR A 48 -16.55 -9.92 -5.41
C TYR A 48 -16.62 -11.44 -5.37
N VAL A 49 -17.39 -12.01 -6.28
CA VAL A 49 -17.56 -13.45 -6.43
C VAL A 49 -17.35 -13.83 -7.89
N ASN A 50 -16.39 -14.68 -8.15
CA ASN A 50 -16.05 -15.14 -9.51
C ASN A 50 -16.56 -16.57 -9.82
N GLU A 51 -17.55 -17.04 -9.08
CA GLU A 51 -18.10 -18.37 -9.25
C GLU A 51 -19.62 -18.33 -9.49
N ASN A 52 -20.09 -19.20 -10.37
CA ASN A 52 -21.52 -19.23 -10.75
C ASN A 52 -22.44 -19.84 -9.66
N ASN A 53 -21.88 -20.58 -8.72
CA ASN A 53 -22.62 -21.23 -7.65
C ASN A 53 -22.13 -20.75 -6.29
N VAL A 54 -22.76 -19.71 -5.76
CA VAL A 54 -22.41 -19.13 -4.47
C VAL A 54 -23.65 -19.03 -3.60
N SER A 55 -23.53 -19.51 -2.37
CA SER A 55 -24.51 -19.18 -1.33
C SER A 55 -24.13 -17.87 -0.66
N VAL A 56 -25.08 -16.97 -0.58
CA VAL A 56 -24.90 -15.66 0.05
C VAL A 56 -25.64 -15.64 1.38
N ARG A 57 -24.95 -15.32 2.44
CA ARG A 57 -25.53 -15.12 3.77
C ARG A 57 -25.27 -13.69 4.21
N VAL A 58 -26.33 -12.95 4.47
CA VAL A 58 -26.25 -11.63 5.10
C VAL A 58 -26.43 -11.86 6.61
N VAL A 59 -25.45 -11.41 7.38
CA VAL A 59 -25.50 -11.49 8.85
C VAL A 59 -25.71 -10.09 9.39
N VAL A 60 -26.70 -9.93 10.24
CA VAL A 60 -27.00 -8.70 10.96
C VAL A 60 -26.94 -9.04 12.46
N GLU A 61 -26.04 -8.39 13.17
CA GLU A 61 -25.83 -8.56 14.61
C GLU A 61 -26.28 -7.28 15.31
N PRO A 62 -27.51 -7.19 15.79
CA PRO A 62 -27.98 -6.02 16.56
C PRO A 62 -27.38 -6.00 17.95
N ASP A 63 -27.13 -4.81 18.48
CA ASP A 63 -26.65 -4.63 19.86
C ASP A 63 -27.66 -5.13 20.90
N SER A 64 -28.94 -5.11 20.57
CA SER A 64 -30.04 -5.63 21.42
C SER A 64 -31.08 -6.38 20.60
N PRO A 65 -31.64 -7.50 21.09
CA PRO A 65 -32.66 -8.26 20.39
C PRO A 65 -33.94 -7.41 20.19
N GLY A 66 -34.43 -7.35 18.95
CA GLY A 66 -35.68 -6.67 18.60
C GLY A 66 -35.54 -5.20 18.18
N ASP A 67 -34.33 -4.64 18.25
CA ASP A 67 -34.11 -3.22 17.92
C ASP A 67 -33.92 -2.97 16.41
N PHE A 68 -33.87 -4.02 15.59
CA PHE A 68 -33.52 -3.90 14.19
C PHE A 68 -34.38 -4.78 13.28
N ASN A 69 -35.09 -4.16 12.35
CA ASN A 69 -35.91 -4.86 11.36
C ASN A 69 -35.32 -4.69 9.96
N VAL A 70 -35.08 -5.82 9.30
CA VAL A 70 -34.64 -5.85 7.90
C VAL A 70 -35.87 -5.94 7.01
N ASN A 71 -36.10 -4.93 6.19
CA ASN A 71 -37.28 -4.89 5.29
C ASN A 71 -37.00 -5.57 3.96
N TRP A 72 -35.84 -5.32 3.36
CA TRP A 72 -35.49 -5.83 2.04
C TRP A 72 -34.02 -6.12 1.91
N ILE A 73 -33.70 -7.19 1.18
CA ILE A 73 -32.37 -7.50 0.71
C ILE A 73 -32.42 -7.54 -0.81
N THR A 74 -31.71 -6.62 -1.44
CA THR A 74 -31.62 -6.59 -2.91
C THR A 74 -30.23 -7.07 -3.31
N LEU A 75 -30.20 -8.11 -4.15
CA LEU A 75 -28.99 -8.58 -4.80
C LEU A 75 -28.90 -7.92 -6.17
N SER A 76 -27.86 -7.16 -6.39
CA SER A 76 -27.57 -6.59 -7.71
C SER A 76 -26.14 -6.94 -8.10
N THR A 77 -25.95 -7.30 -9.36
CA THR A 77 -24.62 -7.41 -9.93
C THR A 77 -24.11 -6.00 -10.20
N ALA A 78 -23.12 -5.54 -9.43
CA ALA A 78 -22.44 -4.32 -9.79
C ALA A 78 -21.62 -4.58 -11.04
N ASP A 79 -21.99 -3.94 -12.13
CA ASP A 79 -21.13 -3.92 -13.30
C ASP A 79 -19.92 -2.98 -13.07
N ASN A 80 -19.00 -3.42 -12.21
CA ASN A 80 -17.69 -2.79 -12.04
C ASN A 80 -16.84 -2.91 -13.32
N SER A 81 -17.36 -3.58 -14.34
CA SER A 81 -16.67 -3.76 -15.61
C SER A 81 -16.37 -2.43 -16.32
N ARG A 82 -17.15 -1.38 -16.10
CA ARG A 82 -16.86 -0.05 -16.65
C ARG A 82 -15.65 0.60 -15.99
N ALA A 83 -15.62 0.69 -14.69
CA ALA A 83 -14.50 1.28 -13.94
C ALA A 83 -13.23 0.45 -14.13
N TYR A 84 -13.33 -0.87 -14.09
CA TYR A 84 -12.23 -1.80 -14.36
C TYR A 84 -11.75 -1.69 -15.82
N ARG A 85 -12.66 -1.64 -16.81
CA ARG A 85 -12.30 -1.44 -18.22
C ARG A 85 -11.64 -0.09 -18.45
N ILE A 86 -12.14 0.98 -17.85
CA ILE A 86 -11.52 2.31 -17.92
C ILE A 86 -10.13 2.27 -17.27
N PHE A 87 -9.98 1.63 -16.12
CA PHE A 87 -8.69 1.44 -15.46
C PHE A 87 -7.73 0.63 -16.32
N CYS A 88 -8.15 -0.52 -16.86
CA CYS A 88 -7.34 -1.33 -17.77
C CYS A 88 -6.99 -0.57 -19.06
N MET A 89 -7.90 0.23 -19.61
CA MET A 89 -7.61 1.11 -20.75
C MET A 89 -6.60 2.19 -20.36
N ALA A 90 -6.75 2.83 -19.21
CA ALA A 90 -5.79 3.83 -18.72
C ALA A 90 -4.40 3.22 -18.50
N VAL A 91 -4.32 2.03 -17.93
CA VAL A 91 -3.06 1.30 -17.75
C VAL A 91 -2.46 0.91 -19.11
N LYS A 92 -3.27 0.41 -20.05
CA LYS A 92 -2.80 0.10 -21.42
C LYS A 92 -2.32 1.35 -22.15
N LEU A 93 -3.04 2.48 -22.04
CA LEU A 93 -2.64 3.77 -22.60
C LEU A 93 -1.35 4.28 -21.94
N LEU A 94 -1.22 4.14 -20.63
CA LEU A 94 0.00 4.51 -19.91
C LEU A 94 1.18 3.65 -20.39
N LEU A 95 1.01 2.34 -20.48
CA LEU A 95 2.02 1.41 -21.01
C LEU A 95 2.37 1.73 -22.46
N PHE A 96 1.37 2.01 -23.31
CA PHE A 96 1.58 2.41 -24.69
C PHE A 96 2.36 3.73 -24.78
N ASN A 97 2.02 4.73 -23.95
CA ASN A 97 2.76 5.98 -23.88
C ASN A 97 4.19 5.77 -23.37
N ILE A 98 4.39 4.93 -22.34
CA ILE A 98 5.72 4.57 -21.84
C ILE A 98 6.53 3.89 -22.96
N ILE A 99 5.95 2.92 -23.66
CA ILE A 99 6.61 2.22 -24.79
C ILE A 99 6.91 3.19 -25.91
N SER A 100 5.97 4.08 -26.25
CA SER A 100 6.14 5.11 -27.29
C SER A 100 7.23 6.11 -26.90
N CYS A 101 7.26 6.56 -25.63
CA CYS A 101 8.34 7.36 -25.08
C CYS A 101 9.69 6.62 -25.16
N VAL A 102 9.71 5.36 -24.76
CA VAL A 102 10.92 4.52 -24.82
C VAL A 102 11.43 4.40 -26.27
N ILE A 103 10.53 4.16 -27.24
CA ILE A 103 10.88 4.08 -28.67
C ILE A 103 11.35 5.44 -29.20
N TYR A 104 10.64 6.52 -28.85
CA TYR A 104 10.99 7.89 -29.24
C TYR A 104 12.35 8.31 -28.67
N PHE A 105 12.59 8.05 -27.39
CA PHE A 105 13.84 8.39 -26.74
C PHE A 105 14.99 7.43 -27.10
N ARG A 106 14.71 6.20 -27.57
CA ARG A 106 15.73 5.28 -28.10
C ARG A 106 16.48 5.90 -29.29
N LYS A 107 15.79 6.69 -30.11
CA LYS A 107 16.44 7.46 -31.20
C LYS A 107 17.37 8.57 -30.70
N ARG A 108 17.20 9.03 -29.46
CA ARG A 108 18.01 10.08 -28.82
C ARG A 108 19.10 9.58 -27.86
N LYS A 109 19.58 8.31 -27.99
CA LYS A 109 20.63 7.71 -27.14
C LYS A 109 20.34 7.81 -25.62
N PHE A 110 19.12 7.52 -25.20
CA PHE A 110 18.77 7.52 -23.79
C PHE A 110 19.39 6.29 -23.10
N LYS A 111 20.49 6.50 -22.39
CA LYS A 111 21.30 5.45 -21.73
C LYS A 111 20.62 4.75 -20.54
N TRP A 112 19.38 5.14 -20.20
CA TRP A 112 18.65 4.64 -19.01
C TRP A 112 17.53 3.65 -19.32
N ILE A 113 17.27 3.37 -20.59
CA ILE A 113 16.14 2.51 -20.99
C ILE A 113 16.26 1.09 -20.42
N PRO A 114 17.42 0.42 -20.47
CA PRO A 114 17.55 -0.94 -19.95
C PRO A 114 17.27 -1.02 -18.45
N GLU A 115 17.69 -0.03 -17.69
CA GLU A 115 17.50 0.02 -16.25
C GLU A 115 16.02 0.24 -15.89
N VAL A 116 15.33 1.13 -16.58
CA VAL A 116 13.89 1.36 -16.39
C VAL A 116 13.09 0.10 -16.71
N ILE A 117 13.41 -0.58 -17.81
CA ILE A 117 12.78 -1.87 -18.16
C ILE A 117 13.06 -2.90 -17.07
N GLY A 118 14.30 -3.00 -16.60
CA GLY A 118 14.67 -3.89 -15.51
C GLY A 118 13.87 -3.64 -14.23
N ILE A 119 13.71 -2.39 -13.82
CA ILE A 119 12.91 -1.99 -12.65
C ILE A 119 11.44 -2.38 -12.85
N ILE A 120 10.88 -2.14 -14.03
CA ILE A 120 9.48 -2.52 -14.34
C ILE A 120 9.31 -4.03 -14.29
N ILE A 121 10.26 -4.80 -14.82
CA ILE A 121 10.21 -6.27 -14.77
C ILE A 121 10.27 -6.75 -13.31
N ILE A 122 11.19 -6.23 -12.51
CA ILE A 122 11.34 -6.61 -11.10
C ILE A 122 10.06 -6.30 -10.31
N GLY A 123 9.51 -5.08 -10.46
CA GLY A 123 8.26 -4.69 -9.82
C GLY A 123 7.06 -5.51 -10.32
N GLY A 124 7.06 -5.86 -11.62
CA GLY A 124 6.04 -6.73 -12.22
C GLY A 124 6.09 -8.15 -11.66
N ILE A 125 7.26 -8.76 -11.56
CA ILE A 125 7.44 -10.09 -10.95
C ILE A 125 6.99 -10.07 -9.49
N ALA A 126 7.36 -9.05 -8.72
CA ALA A 126 6.91 -8.89 -7.35
C ALA A 126 5.38 -8.73 -7.24
N SER A 127 4.70 -8.37 -8.31
CA SER A 127 3.25 -8.12 -8.37
C SER A 127 2.45 -9.24 -9.02
N LEU A 128 3.07 -10.37 -9.39
CA LEU A 128 2.37 -11.46 -10.07
C LEU A 128 1.20 -12.01 -9.26
N GLY A 129 1.32 -12.10 -7.94
CA GLY A 129 0.24 -12.56 -7.07
C GLY A 129 -1.00 -11.63 -7.04
N LEU A 130 -0.92 -10.43 -7.63
CA LEU A 130 -2.05 -9.50 -7.75
C LEU A 130 -2.91 -9.75 -8.99
N MET A 131 -2.47 -10.62 -9.90
CA MET A 131 -3.19 -10.94 -11.14
C MET A 131 -4.42 -11.80 -10.90
N GLU A 132 -4.50 -12.47 -9.74
CA GLU A 132 -5.69 -13.19 -9.31
C GLU A 132 -6.87 -12.22 -9.16
N GLU A 133 -8.09 -12.70 -9.41
CA GLU A 133 -9.29 -11.86 -9.34
C GLU A 133 -9.69 -11.49 -7.90
N TYR A 134 -9.15 -12.21 -6.92
CA TYR A 134 -9.35 -11.98 -5.48
C TYR A 134 -8.09 -11.45 -4.81
N ILE A 135 -8.21 -11.01 -3.57
CA ILE A 135 -7.07 -10.72 -2.69
C ILE A 135 -6.79 -11.98 -1.86
N LEU A 136 -5.52 -12.40 -1.83
CA LEU A 136 -5.10 -13.44 -0.90
C LEU A 136 -5.34 -12.96 0.54
N TYR A 137 -6.03 -13.79 1.32
CA TYR A 137 -6.28 -13.49 2.72
C TYR A 137 -4.96 -13.43 3.49
N GLY A 138 -4.72 -12.31 4.14
CA GLY A 138 -3.55 -12.08 4.99
C GLY A 138 -3.97 -11.68 6.40
N HIS A 139 -3.06 -11.86 7.36
CA HIS A 139 -3.36 -11.64 8.78
C HIS A 139 -3.92 -10.24 9.06
N ASP A 140 -3.31 -9.20 8.46
CA ASP A 140 -3.66 -7.80 8.70
C ASP A 140 -4.53 -7.19 7.59
N LEU A 141 -4.97 -8.02 6.61
CA LEU A 141 -5.65 -7.53 5.40
C LEU A 141 -6.89 -6.70 5.73
N ILE A 142 -7.78 -7.27 6.54
CA ILE A 142 -9.07 -6.63 6.90
C ILE A 142 -8.82 -5.28 7.55
N PHE A 143 -7.89 -5.22 8.51
CA PHE A 143 -7.53 -3.98 9.18
C PHE A 143 -7.09 -2.90 8.19
N HIS A 144 -6.29 -3.24 7.20
CA HIS A 144 -5.80 -2.27 6.21
C HIS A 144 -6.86 -1.87 5.18
N LEU A 145 -7.76 -2.77 4.80
CA LEU A 145 -8.91 -2.42 3.96
C LEU A 145 -9.84 -1.42 4.67
N PHE A 146 -10.12 -1.65 5.95
CA PHE A 146 -10.88 -0.69 6.76
C PHE A 146 -10.19 0.68 6.86
N ARG A 147 -8.87 0.72 6.97
CA ARG A 147 -8.14 1.99 6.97
C ARG A 147 -8.29 2.75 5.65
N ILE A 148 -8.26 2.07 4.52
CA ILE A 148 -8.46 2.69 3.20
C ILE A 148 -9.89 3.25 3.10
N GLU A 149 -10.89 2.48 3.50
CA GLU A 149 -12.29 2.92 3.49
C GLU A 149 -12.52 4.09 4.46
N GLY A 150 -12.09 3.95 5.71
CA GLY A 150 -12.29 5.00 6.71
C GLY A 150 -11.60 6.31 6.34
N LEU A 151 -10.42 6.24 5.70
CA LEU A 151 -9.75 7.42 5.19
C LEU A 151 -10.52 8.03 4.00
N ALA A 152 -11.02 7.21 3.09
CA ALA A 152 -11.83 7.66 1.97
C ALA A 152 -13.15 8.31 2.43
N GLU A 153 -13.81 7.74 3.43
CA GLU A 153 -15.03 8.31 4.06
C GLU A 153 -14.73 9.66 4.73
N GLY A 154 -13.66 9.74 5.51
CA GLY A 154 -13.26 10.99 6.16
C GLY A 154 -12.95 12.09 5.15
N LEU A 155 -12.24 11.77 4.07
CA LEU A 155 -11.93 12.72 3.00
C LEU A 155 -13.20 13.18 2.26
N LYS A 156 -14.15 12.26 1.98
CA LYS A 156 -15.45 12.62 1.39
C LYS A 156 -16.26 13.55 2.29
N ALA A 157 -16.14 13.39 3.61
CA ALA A 157 -16.77 14.26 4.59
C ALA A 157 -16.06 15.63 4.76
N GLY A 158 -15.01 15.89 3.97
CA GLY A 158 -14.26 17.15 4.01
C GLY A 158 -13.22 17.24 5.14
N SER A 159 -12.94 16.15 5.86
CA SER A 159 -11.94 16.13 6.92
C SER A 159 -10.55 15.90 6.34
N PHE A 160 -9.61 16.83 6.58
CA PHE A 160 -8.20 16.66 6.27
C PHE A 160 -7.32 17.42 7.25
N PRO A 161 -6.35 16.78 7.90
CA PRO A 161 -6.10 15.33 7.93
C PRO A 161 -7.19 14.56 8.69
N VAL A 162 -7.47 13.31 8.24
CA VAL A 162 -8.50 12.45 8.87
C VAL A 162 -7.93 11.83 10.15
N ARG A 163 -8.09 12.48 11.28
CA ARG A 163 -7.56 12.01 12.57
C ARG A 163 -8.35 10.83 13.13
N ILE A 164 -9.67 10.90 12.99
CA ILE A 164 -10.61 9.87 13.43
C ILE A 164 -11.33 9.36 12.19
N GLN A 165 -11.20 8.07 11.92
CA GLN A 165 -11.89 7.42 10.81
C GLN A 165 -13.30 7.03 11.24
N PRO A 166 -14.37 7.52 10.57
CA PRO A 166 -15.73 7.47 11.11
C PRO A 166 -16.37 6.08 11.11
N GLY A 167 -16.04 5.22 10.16
CA GLY A 167 -16.69 3.92 9.95
C GLY A 167 -16.33 2.82 10.96
N TRP A 168 -15.44 3.07 11.91
CA TRP A 168 -14.99 2.07 12.89
C TRP A 168 -15.90 2.01 14.13
N PHE A 169 -15.94 0.82 14.77
CA PHE A 169 -16.63 0.60 16.04
C PHE A 169 -18.09 1.10 16.01
N ASN A 170 -18.86 0.61 15.04
CA ASN A 170 -20.26 0.95 14.89
C ASN A 170 -20.54 2.46 14.74
N GLY A 171 -19.60 3.19 14.12
CA GLY A 171 -19.73 4.62 13.89
C GLY A 171 -19.22 5.53 15.01
N TRP A 172 -18.64 4.96 16.08
CA TRP A 172 -17.95 5.75 17.11
C TRP A 172 -16.66 6.38 16.60
N GLY A 173 -16.09 5.80 15.55
CA GLY A 173 -14.82 6.22 14.98
C GLY A 173 -13.62 5.62 15.70
N TYR A 174 -12.50 5.61 14.99
CA TYR A 174 -11.23 5.11 15.51
C TYR A 174 -10.09 6.07 15.16
N PRO A 175 -9.28 6.51 16.15
CA PRO A 175 -8.17 7.44 15.92
C PRO A 175 -6.93 6.72 15.36
N VAL A 176 -7.11 5.73 14.47
CA VAL A 176 -6.03 4.93 13.89
C VAL A 176 -5.01 5.79 13.16
N SER A 177 -5.44 6.88 12.58
CA SER A 177 -4.59 7.82 11.84
C SER A 177 -3.64 8.63 12.72
N VAL A 178 -3.88 8.63 14.04
CA VAL A 178 -2.94 9.21 15.01
C VAL A 178 -1.79 8.27 15.30
N MET A 179 -2.06 6.95 15.25
CA MET A 179 -1.07 5.90 15.55
C MET A 179 -0.30 5.43 14.32
N TYR A 180 -0.94 5.45 13.15
CA TYR A 180 -0.37 5.03 11.88
C TYR A 180 -0.35 6.17 10.88
N GLY A 181 0.77 6.35 10.20
CA GLY A 181 0.87 7.33 9.12
C GLY A 181 -0.09 7.04 7.96
N GLU A 182 -0.66 8.08 7.40
CA GLU A 182 -1.67 7.99 6.32
C GLU A 182 -1.12 8.39 4.96
N GLY A 183 0.07 8.98 4.90
CA GLY A 183 0.56 9.64 3.69
C GLY A 183 0.49 8.75 2.44
N LEU A 184 0.91 7.49 2.53
CA LEU A 184 0.82 6.56 1.41
C LEU A 184 -0.60 6.02 1.17
N LEU A 185 -1.42 5.95 2.24
CA LEU A 185 -2.81 5.48 2.14
C LEU A 185 -3.73 6.47 1.43
N LEU A 186 -3.33 7.74 1.31
CA LEU A 186 -4.06 8.70 0.49
C LEU A 186 -4.24 8.20 -0.95
N PHE A 187 -3.23 7.53 -1.51
CA PHE A 187 -3.31 7.01 -2.87
C PHE A 187 -4.46 6.02 -3.09
N PRO A 188 -4.53 4.88 -2.36
CA PRO A 188 -5.65 3.95 -2.52
C PRO A 188 -6.99 4.55 -2.06
N SER A 189 -7.01 5.45 -1.08
CA SER A 189 -8.23 6.12 -0.63
C SER A 189 -8.80 7.07 -1.68
N VAL A 190 -7.95 7.79 -2.41
CA VAL A 190 -8.40 8.59 -3.56
C VAL A 190 -8.96 7.70 -4.67
N LEU A 191 -8.36 6.54 -4.95
CA LEU A 191 -8.91 5.57 -5.89
C LEU A 191 -10.31 5.10 -5.45
N ARG A 192 -10.52 4.90 -4.14
CA ARG A 192 -11.86 4.59 -3.58
C ARG A 192 -12.85 5.72 -3.82
N ILE A 193 -12.45 6.96 -3.63
CA ILE A 193 -13.30 8.14 -3.89
C ILE A 193 -13.69 8.20 -5.37
N LEU A 194 -12.79 7.81 -6.26
CA LEU A 194 -13.02 7.75 -7.70
C LEU A 194 -13.86 6.53 -8.15
N GLY A 195 -14.35 5.70 -7.22
CA GLY A 195 -15.23 4.58 -7.51
C GLY A 195 -14.52 3.24 -7.77
N VAL A 196 -13.20 3.17 -7.58
CA VAL A 196 -12.46 1.89 -7.64
C VAL A 196 -12.81 1.04 -6.43
N SER A 197 -13.05 -0.26 -6.58
CA SER A 197 -13.28 -1.15 -5.44
C SER A 197 -12.12 -1.14 -4.46
N VAL A 198 -12.36 -1.37 -3.17
CA VAL A 198 -11.30 -1.38 -2.15
C VAL A 198 -10.22 -2.42 -2.47
N GLN A 199 -10.62 -3.58 -2.99
CA GLN A 199 -9.70 -4.62 -3.43
C GLN A 199 -8.76 -4.13 -4.53
N ASN A 200 -9.31 -3.50 -5.57
CA ASN A 200 -8.50 -2.99 -6.68
C ASN A 200 -7.64 -1.79 -6.25
N ALA A 201 -8.15 -0.92 -5.38
CA ALA A 201 -7.37 0.17 -4.80
C ALA A 201 -6.17 -0.37 -3.99
N TYR A 202 -6.39 -1.43 -3.19
CA TYR A 202 -5.33 -2.12 -2.45
C TYR A 202 -4.31 -2.79 -3.38
N LYS A 203 -4.77 -3.49 -4.44
CA LYS A 203 -3.87 -4.09 -5.44
C LYS A 203 -3.03 -3.04 -6.15
N CYS A 204 -3.64 -1.93 -6.56
CA CYS A 204 -2.92 -0.81 -7.16
C CYS A 204 -1.87 -0.23 -6.20
N TYR A 205 -2.19 -0.16 -4.92
CA TYR A 205 -1.26 0.27 -3.90
C TYR A 205 -0.05 -0.68 -3.81
N ILE A 206 -0.27 -1.99 -3.70
CA ILE A 206 0.83 -2.97 -3.66
C ILE A 206 1.71 -2.86 -4.91
N ALA A 207 1.10 -2.78 -6.11
CA ALA A 207 1.85 -2.66 -7.36
C ALA A 207 2.71 -1.39 -7.38
N ALA A 208 2.18 -0.26 -6.92
CA ALA A 208 2.92 0.99 -6.80
C ALA A 208 4.09 0.87 -5.80
N ILE A 209 3.86 0.25 -4.64
CA ILE A 209 4.91 -0.01 -3.64
C ILE A 209 5.98 -0.96 -4.18
N ASN A 210 5.61 -2.01 -4.92
CA ASN A 210 6.58 -2.93 -5.52
C ASN A 210 7.48 -2.22 -6.53
N LEU A 211 6.89 -1.43 -7.42
CA LEU A 211 7.63 -0.65 -8.41
C LEU A 211 8.50 0.42 -7.73
N GLY A 212 7.95 1.12 -6.74
CA GLY A 212 8.68 2.10 -5.94
C GLY A 212 9.85 1.49 -5.18
N THR A 213 9.68 0.29 -4.61
CA THR A 213 10.75 -0.43 -3.91
C THR A 213 11.88 -0.80 -4.86
N ALA A 214 11.55 -1.34 -6.06
CA ALA A 214 12.56 -1.66 -7.05
C ALA A 214 13.33 -0.41 -7.51
N ALA A 215 12.64 0.71 -7.72
CA ALA A 215 13.27 1.96 -8.11
C ALA A 215 14.15 2.57 -7.00
N ALA A 216 13.67 2.59 -5.75
CA ALA A 216 14.41 3.12 -4.61
C ALA A 216 15.65 2.27 -4.30
N ALA A 217 15.50 0.95 -4.33
CA ALA A 217 16.63 0.03 -4.15
C ALA A 217 17.65 0.18 -5.28
N TYR A 218 17.20 0.21 -6.53
CA TYR A 218 18.09 0.46 -7.67
C TYR A 218 18.88 1.76 -7.49
N TYR A 219 18.19 2.85 -7.15
CA TYR A 219 18.83 4.15 -6.95
C TYR A 219 19.89 4.09 -5.84
N ALA A 220 19.55 3.51 -4.69
CA ALA A 220 20.47 3.40 -3.57
C ALA A 220 21.71 2.55 -3.92
N PHE A 221 21.48 1.36 -4.49
CA PHE A 221 22.59 0.48 -4.89
C PHE A 221 23.45 1.06 -6.01
N LEU A 222 22.86 1.83 -6.93
CA LEU A 222 23.63 2.52 -7.96
C LEU A 222 24.57 3.56 -7.34
N LYS A 223 24.09 4.27 -6.33
CA LYS A 223 24.91 5.27 -5.63
C LYS A 223 26.01 4.65 -4.79
N MET A 224 25.76 3.45 -4.22
CA MET A 224 26.75 2.73 -3.41
C MET A 224 27.78 1.99 -4.27
N SER A 225 27.36 1.34 -5.37
CA SER A 225 28.23 0.49 -6.19
C SER A 225 28.89 1.21 -7.37
N GLY A 226 28.33 2.33 -7.80
CA GLY A 226 28.73 3.02 -9.03
C GLY A 226 28.38 2.27 -10.33
N GLU A 227 27.90 1.03 -10.25
CA GLU A 227 27.70 0.14 -11.39
C GLU A 227 26.23 -0.22 -11.60
N LYS A 228 25.72 0.04 -12.80
CA LYS A 228 24.30 -0.20 -13.15
C LYS A 228 23.87 -1.66 -13.02
N LYS A 229 24.72 -2.61 -13.40
CA LYS A 229 24.42 -4.05 -13.33
C LYS A 229 24.30 -4.51 -11.88
N ASN A 230 25.24 -4.11 -11.04
CA ASN A 230 25.23 -4.43 -9.62
C ASN A 230 24.02 -3.79 -8.91
N ALA A 231 23.67 -2.57 -9.29
CA ALA A 231 22.49 -1.88 -8.79
C ALA A 231 21.18 -2.61 -9.16
N LEU A 232 21.05 -3.06 -10.41
CA LEU A 232 19.88 -3.80 -10.85
C LEU A 232 19.77 -5.16 -10.17
N PHE A 233 20.89 -5.86 -10.03
CA PHE A 233 20.96 -7.14 -9.32
C PHE A 233 20.59 -6.99 -7.83
N GLY A 234 21.16 -6.00 -7.16
CA GLY A 234 20.82 -5.69 -5.77
C GLY A 234 19.34 -5.31 -5.60
N SER A 235 18.80 -4.50 -6.52
CA SER A 235 17.37 -4.16 -6.54
C SER A 235 16.49 -5.40 -6.71
N CYS A 236 16.89 -6.34 -7.57
CA CYS A 236 16.18 -7.60 -7.79
C CYS A 236 16.14 -8.43 -6.50
N ILE A 237 17.29 -8.68 -5.89
CA ILE A 237 17.39 -9.45 -4.63
C ILE A 237 16.56 -8.77 -3.54
N TYR A 238 16.70 -7.46 -3.36
CA TYR A 238 16.00 -6.73 -2.32
C TYR A 238 14.48 -6.76 -2.50
N THR A 239 14.00 -6.50 -3.72
CA THR A 239 12.57 -6.41 -4.02
C THR A 239 11.88 -7.77 -3.96
N LEU A 240 12.55 -8.82 -4.43
CA LEU A 240 12.03 -10.19 -4.46
C LEU A 240 12.41 -11.01 -3.21
N PHE A 241 12.95 -10.35 -2.17
CA PHE A 241 13.34 -11.04 -0.96
C PHE A 241 12.16 -11.78 -0.33
N PRO A 242 12.30 -13.09 0.01
CA PRO A 242 11.18 -13.92 0.46
C PRO A 242 10.40 -13.34 1.64
N TYR A 243 11.08 -12.75 2.62
CA TYR A 243 10.42 -12.12 3.75
C TYR A 243 9.52 -10.95 3.32
N ARG A 244 9.98 -10.12 2.39
CA ARG A 244 9.18 -9.02 1.85
C ARG A 244 7.93 -9.53 1.13
N LEU A 245 8.06 -10.56 0.31
CA LEU A 245 6.92 -11.18 -0.38
C LEU A 245 5.95 -11.82 0.62
N SER A 246 6.47 -12.43 1.69
CA SER A 246 5.65 -12.95 2.78
C SER A 246 4.88 -11.83 3.50
N CYS A 247 5.50 -10.67 3.74
CA CYS A 247 4.81 -9.50 4.31
C CYS A 247 3.67 -9.01 3.41
N ILE A 248 3.79 -9.14 2.08
CA ILE A 248 2.75 -8.72 1.12
C ILE A 248 1.63 -9.76 1.03
N TYR A 249 1.97 -11.03 0.75
CA TYR A 249 1.02 -12.04 0.31
C TYR A 249 0.51 -12.97 1.41
N VAL A 250 1.25 -13.11 2.51
CA VAL A 250 0.85 -13.98 3.63
C VAL A 250 0.36 -13.16 4.80
N ARG A 251 1.09 -12.12 5.17
CA ARG A 251 0.75 -11.31 6.35
C ARG A 251 -0.15 -10.11 6.02
N ALA A 252 -0.08 -9.60 4.79
CA ALA A 252 -0.67 -8.33 4.39
C ALA A 252 -0.25 -7.15 5.29
N ALA A 253 1.00 -7.20 5.79
CA ALA A 253 1.56 -6.24 6.75
C ALA A 253 1.93 -4.93 6.03
N MET A 254 0.91 -4.14 5.69
CA MET A 254 1.01 -2.97 4.82
C MET A 254 2.04 -1.94 5.28
N GLY A 255 2.13 -1.71 6.59
CA GLY A 255 3.15 -0.82 7.15
C GLY A 255 4.57 -1.32 6.90
N GLU A 256 4.81 -2.62 7.13
CA GLU A 256 6.14 -3.22 7.01
C GLU A 256 6.66 -3.21 5.57
N TYR A 257 5.89 -3.78 4.61
CA TYR A 257 6.37 -3.82 3.22
C TYR A 257 6.45 -2.45 2.57
N SER A 258 5.67 -1.48 3.05
CA SER A 258 5.77 -0.09 2.60
C SER A 258 7.00 0.60 3.18
N ALA A 259 7.36 0.32 4.43
CA ALA A 259 8.59 0.82 5.03
C ALA A 259 9.84 0.31 4.30
N MET A 260 9.80 -0.92 3.79
CA MET A 260 10.90 -1.49 3.01
C MET A 260 11.19 -0.72 1.71
N LEU A 261 10.25 0.06 1.18
CA LEU A 261 10.51 1.00 0.07
C LEU A 261 11.53 2.07 0.48
N PHE A 262 11.46 2.54 1.72
CA PHE A 262 12.23 3.68 2.20
C PHE A 262 13.56 3.30 2.85
N LEU A 263 13.71 2.05 3.31
CA LEU A 263 14.94 1.58 3.95
C LEU A 263 16.21 1.78 3.11
N PRO A 264 16.23 1.47 1.79
CA PRO A 264 17.43 1.71 0.98
C PRO A 264 17.81 3.18 0.89
N LEU A 265 16.82 4.09 0.87
CA LEU A 265 17.08 5.53 0.83
C LEU A 265 17.62 6.05 2.15
N ALA A 266 17.10 5.54 3.28
CA ALA A 266 17.63 5.85 4.59
C ALA A 266 19.07 5.34 4.75
N ALA A 267 19.33 4.09 4.35
CA ALA A 267 20.67 3.48 4.38
C ALA A 267 21.69 4.26 3.53
N LEU A 268 21.27 4.78 2.38
CA LEU A 268 22.13 5.61 1.52
C LEU A 268 22.63 6.87 2.23
N GLY A 269 21.82 7.44 3.14
CA GLY A 269 22.24 8.59 3.94
C GLY A 269 23.42 8.29 4.84
N PHE A 270 23.43 7.10 5.45
CA PHE A 270 24.56 6.64 6.26
C PHE A 270 25.78 6.34 5.42
N TYR A 271 25.59 5.67 4.30
CA TYR A 271 26.68 5.43 3.36
C TYR A 271 27.40 6.74 3.02
N TYR A 272 26.68 7.79 2.66
CA TYR A 272 27.28 9.09 2.37
C TYR A 272 27.98 9.71 3.58
N ALA A 273 27.41 9.61 4.77
CA ALA A 273 28.03 10.15 5.97
C ALA A 273 29.38 9.47 6.25
N PHE A 274 29.46 8.13 6.10
CA PHE A 274 30.69 7.38 6.32
C PHE A 274 31.73 7.61 5.21
N GLU A 275 31.32 7.67 3.96
CA GLU A 275 32.23 7.94 2.85
C GLU A 275 32.92 9.30 3.04
N LYS A 276 32.16 10.32 3.43
CA LYS A 276 32.72 11.64 3.69
C LYS A 276 33.67 11.67 4.90
N ILE A 277 33.35 10.95 5.97
CA ILE A 277 34.23 10.83 7.13
C ILE A 277 35.57 10.18 6.72
N ARG A 278 35.53 9.15 5.88
CA ARG A 278 36.72 8.49 5.33
C ARG A 278 37.53 9.45 4.51
N ASP A 279 36.92 10.12 3.54
CA ASP A 279 37.60 11.05 2.63
C ASP A 279 38.24 12.23 3.39
N SER A 280 37.60 12.71 4.47
CA SER A 280 38.16 13.77 5.33
C SER A 280 39.35 13.32 6.17
N ARG A 281 39.54 12.02 6.41
CA ARG A 281 40.71 11.47 7.11
C ARG A 281 41.90 11.27 6.18
N ASP A 282 41.65 10.98 4.91
CA ASP A 282 42.67 10.74 3.91
C ASP A 282 43.22 12.07 3.33
N ASP A 283 42.53 13.18 3.55
CA ASP A 283 42.93 14.52 3.08
C ASP A 283 43.51 15.34 4.23
N ASP A 284 44.81 15.07 4.57
CA ASP A 284 45.61 15.83 5.54
C ASP A 284 45.90 17.27 5.09
N GLY A 285 45.25 17.79 4.07
CA GLY A 285 45.45 19.11 3.47
C GLY A 285 44.50 20.19 3.99
N GLU A 286 45.07 21.34 4.32
CA GLU A 286 44.48 22.56 4.94
C GLU A 286 43.22 23.18 4.31
N ASN A 287 42.56 22.56 3.34
CA ASN A 287 41.39 23.11 2.64
C ASN A 287 40.07 22.36 2.90
N GLY A 288 39.95 21.68 4.02
CA GLY A 288 38.80 20.84 4.39
C GLY A 288 37.53 21.58 4.77
N SER A 289 37.10 22.63 4.08
CA SER A 289 35.72 23.15 4.19
C SER A 289 34.77 22.35 3.29
N GLY A 290 34.74 21.03 3.49
CA GLY A 290 33.84 20.16 2.76
C GLY A 290 32.40 20.38 3.15
N TYR A 291 31.75 21.41 2.65
CA TYR A 291 30.30 21.57 2.74
C TYR A 291 29.61 20.33 2.18
N PHE A 292 28.86 19.64 3.06
CA PHE A 292 28.01 18.52 2.66
C PHE A 292 27.00 19.02 1.61
N SER A 293 27.16 18.60 0.37
CA SER A 293 26.25 19.05 -0.69
C SER A 293 24.81 18.67 -0.32
N LYS A 294 23.89 19.62 -0.30
CA LYS A 294 22.46 19.40 0.01
C LYS A 294 21.82 18.27 -0.78
N ARG A 295 22.40 17.92 -1.93
CA ARG A 295 21.93 16.79 -2.79
C ARG A 295 22.00 15.44 -2.08
N TYR A 296 22.96 15.23 -1.18
CA TYR A 296 23.13 13.98 -0.45
C TYR A 296 22.10 13.81 0.68
N LEU A 297 21.43 14.89 1.08
CA LEU A 297 20.41 14.87 2.13
C LEU A 297 19.02 14.49 1.59
N ILE A 298 18.75 14.64 0.30
CA ILE A 298 17.41 14.43 -0.25
C ILE A 298 16.94 12.98 -0.06
N ALA A 299 17.78 12.00 -0.42
CA ALA A 299 17.40 10.59 -0.33
C ALA A 299 17.17 10.14 1.12
N PRO A 300 18.07 10.40 2.09
CA PRO A 300 17.83 10.03 3.49
C PRO A 300 16.63 10.78 4.10
N VAL A 301 16.40 12.05 3.76
CA VAL A 301 15.22 12.76 4.24
C VAL A 301 13.94 12.09 3.75
N ILE A 302 13.85 11.76 2.46
CA ILE A 302 12.73 10.99 1.92
C ILE A 302 12.64 9.63 2.61
N GLY A 303 13.77 8.94 2.80
CA GLY A 303 13.84 7.65 3.47
C GLY A 303 13.26 7.69 4.88
N PHE A 304 13.75 8.58 5.73
CA PHE A 304 13.27 8.69 7.12
C PHE A 304 11.84 9.20 7.22
N THR A 305 11.45 10.20 6.42
CA THR A 305 10.07 10.68 6.38
C THR A 305 9.13 9.55 5.99
N GLY A 306 9.51 8.75 4.99
CA GLY A 306 8.72 7.59 4.56
C GLY A 306 8.62 6.52 5.63
N LEU A 307 9.70 6.20 6.35
CA LEU A 307 9.69 5.23 7.45
C LEU A 307 8.74 5.66 8.57
N ILE A 308 8.78 6.93 8.98
CA ILE A 308 7.88 7.48 10.01
C ILE A 308 6.42 7.38 9.54
N GLN A 309 6.15 7.67 8.27
CA GLN A 309 4.80 7.66 7.71
C GLN A 309 4.25 6.26 7.41
N THR A 310 5.09 5.22 7.43
CA THR A 310 4.66 3.85 7.11
C THR A 310 4.58 2.96 8.35
N HIS A 311 5.66 2.86 9.12
CA HIS A 311 5.73 1.92 10.24
C HIS A 311 6.70 2.39 11.32
N VAL A 312 6.15 2.90 12.42
CA VAL A 312 6.92 3.48 13.52
C VAL A 312 7.93 2.49 14.12
N ILE A 313 7.56 1.22 14.27
CA ILE A 313 8.45 0.19 14.83
C ILE A 313 9.68 -0.01 13.93
N ILE A 314 9.51 -0.09 12.62
CA ILE A 314 10.64 -0.20 11.68
C ILE A 314 11.51 1.05 11.75
N CYS A 315 10.92 2.23 11.92
CA CYS A 315 11.67 3.46 12.12
C CYS A 315 12.56 3.39 13.36
N PHE A 316 12.04 2.89 14.49
CA PHE A 316 12.82 2.68 15.71
C PHE A 316 13.92 1.63 15.51
N LEU A 317 13.62 0.51 14.86
CA LEU A 317 14.62 -0.53 14.57
C LEU A 317 15.73 0.00 13.65
N ALA A 318 15.38 0.77 12.63
CA ALA A 318 16.36 1.42 11.76
C ALA A 318 17.23 2.41 12.54
N ALA A 319 16.63 3.27 13.37
CA ALA A 319 17.36 4.20 14.22
C ALA A 319 18.29 3.48 15.20
N PHE A 320 17.84 2.37 15.81
CA PHE A 320 18.65 1.55 16.71
C PHE A 320 19.82 0.87 15.98
N ALA A 321 19.56 0.28 14.81
CA ALA A 321 20.63 -0.32 13.99
C ALA A 321 21.70 0.71 13.61
N ILE A 322 21.28 1.92 13.27
CA ILE A 322 22.14 3.05 12.99
C ILE A 322 22.98 3.43 14.22
N PHE A 323 22.35 3.58 15.37
CA PHE A 323 23.01 3.88 16.62
C PHE A 323 24.12 2.84 16.93
N LEU A 324 23.78 1.55 16.82
CA LEU A 324 24.75 0.47 17.01
C LEU A 324 25.91 0.56 16.02
N PHE A 325 25.61 0.83 14.74
CA PHE A 325 26.64 0.97 13.72
C PHE A 325 27.57 2.17 14.01
N CYS A 326 27.02 3.30 14.40
CA CYS A 326 27.80 4.46 14.82
C CYS A 326 28.66 4.16 16.05
N ALA A 327 28.10 3.49 17.06
CA ALA A 327 28.82 3.13 18.27
C ALA A 327 30.02 2.18 17.99
N VAL A 328 29.82 1.20 17.10
CA VAL A 328 30.93 0.29 16.69
C VAL A 328 31.97 1.02 15.83
N SER A 329 31.53 1.93 14.97
CA SER A 329 32.42 2.68 14.07
C SER A 329 33.17 3.83 14.79
N TRP A 330 32.70 4.27 15.97
CA TRP A 330 33.31 5.36 16.75
C TRP A 330 34.73 5.06 17.19
N LYS A 331 35.06 3.79 17.39
CA LYS A 331 36.41 3.33 17.83
C LYS A 331 37.37 3.08 16.68
N LYS A 332 36.94 3.17 15.45
CA LYS A 332 37.76 3.06 14.24
C LYS A 332 37.94 4.42 13.59
#